data_a5f31816ccbcbf673ce7db2e00e2b9f9
#
_entry.id   a5f31816ccbcbf673ce7db2e00e2b9f9
#
_cell.length_a   1.000
_cell.length_b   1.000
_cell.length_c   1.000
_cell.angle_alpha   90.00
_cell.angle_beta   90.00
_cell.angle_gamma   90.00
#
_symmetry.space_group_name_H-M   'P 1'
#
loop_
_entity.id
_entity.type
_entity.pdbx_description
1 polymer ?
#
loop_
_entity_poly.entity_id
_entity_poly.type
_entity_poly.pdbx_seq_one_letter_code
_entity_poly.pdbx_strand_id
1 'polypeptide(L)' 'MSQYDVGERVRIDIPDESDPDHEQYHGEHGQIADILEDEAGSLTGDELDSLIYQIQLDNGDNIDVRHRAIRPPIE' A
#
# COMPACT_ATOMS: atom_id res chain seq x y z
N MET A 1 2.48 -1.49 14.89
CA MET A 1 1.36 -2.40 14.55
C MET A 1 0.74 -1.94 13.25
N SER A 2 0.62 -2.84 12.27
CA SER A 2 0.00 -2.49 11.00
C SER A 2 -1.52 -2.46 11.12
N GLN A 3 -2.18 -1.63 10.30
CA GLN A 3 -3.64 -1.57 10.24
C GLN A 3 -4.24 -2.68 9.36
N TYR A 4 -3.39 -3.38 8.61
CA TYR A 4 -3.80 -4.43 7.68
C TYR A 4 -2.95 -5.66 7.92
N ASP A 5 -3.49 -6.82 7.59
CA ASP A 5 -2.80 -8.10 7.72
C ASP A 5 -2.50 -8.72 6.37
N VAL A 6 -1.49 -9.59 6.33
CA VAL A 6 -1.20 -10.40 5.14
C VAL A 6 -2.45 -11.20 4.77
N GLY A 7 -2.79 -11.20 3.49
CA GLY A 7 -4.00 -11.84 2.97
C GLY A 7 -5.23 -10.95 2.90
N GLU A 8 -5.16 -9.76 3.50
CA GLU A 8 -6.29 -8.82 3.49
C GLU A 8 -6.39 -8.11 2.14
N ARG A 9 -7.62 -7.92 1.66
CA ARG A 9 -7.85 -7.17 0.43
C ARG A 9 -7.82 -5.68 0.71
N VAL A 10 -7.21 -4.94 -0.22
CA VAL A 10 -7.08 -3.49 -0.13
C VAL A 10 -7.27 -2.87 -1.51
N ARG A 11 -7.49 -1.57 -1.51
CA ARG A 11 -7.56 -0.75 -2.73
C ARG A 11 -6.40 0.23 -2.72
N ILE A 12 -5.78 0.41 -3.89
CA ILE A 12 -4.72 1.40 -4.04
C ILE A 12 -5.35 2.77 -4.24
N ASP A 13 -4.96 3.72 -3.38
CA ASP A 13 -5.43 5.09 -3.42
C ASP A 13 -4.23 6.02 -3.35
N ILE A 14 -3.73 6.43 -4.50
CA ILE A 14 -2.58 7.34 -4.59
C ILE A 14 -3.13 8.77 -4.65
N PRO A 15 -2.93 9.57 -3.58
CA PRO A 15 -3.53 10.91 -3.52
C PRO A 15 -2.89 11.93 -4.45
N ASP A 16 -1.67 11.69 -4.89
CA ASP A 16 -0.93 12.62 -5.75
C ASP A 16 -1.10 12.22 -7.21
N GLU A 17 -1.91 12.99 -7.95
CA GLU A 17 -2.17 12.72 -9.37
C GLU A 17 -0.93 12.89 -10.25
N SER A 18 0.10 13.59 -9.77
CA SER A 18 1.36 13.73 -10.49
C SER A 18 2.32 12.57 -10.29
N ASP A 19 1.99 11.63 -9.37
CA ASP A 19 2.78 10.44 -9.15
C ASP A 19 2.77 9.57 -10.42
N PRO A 20 3.94 9.12 -10.92
CA PRO A 20 3.97 8.25 -12.10
C PRO A 20 3.13 6.99 -11.97
N ASP A 21 2.94 6.48 -10.76
CA ASP A 21 2.19 5.25 -10.52
C ASP A 21 0.68 5.51 -10.40
N HIS A 22 0.24 6.77 -10.29
CA HIS A 22 -1.17 7.10 -10.10
C HIS A 22 -2.04 6.55 -11.22
N GLU A 23 -1.68 6.84 -12.46
CA GLU A 23 -2.47 6.43 -13.62
C GLU A 23 -2.53 4.90 -13.74
N GLN A 24 -1.44 4.22 -13.40
CA GLN A 24 -1.33 2.77 -13.57
C GLN A 24 -2.01 2.00 -12.44
N TYR A 25 -1.93 2.47 -11.21
CA TYR A 25 -2.30 1.68 -10.03
C TYR A 25 -3.46 2.25 -9.23
N HIS A 26 -3.74 3.54 -9.36
CA HIS A 26 -4.81 4.17 -8.58
C HIS A 26 -6.16 3.50 -8.87
N GLY A 27 -6.86 3.11 -7.81
CA GLY A 27 -8.16 2.43 -7.94
C GLY A 27 -8.09 0.92 -8.10
N GLU A 28 -6.88 0.37 -8.31
CA GLU A 28 -6.73 -1.08 -8.42
C GLU A 28 -6.94 -1.75 -7.06
N HIS A 29 -7.50 -2.95 -7.09
CA HIS A 29 -7.65 -3.78 -5.90
C HIS A 29 -6.62 -4.90 -5.92
N GLY A 30 -6.24 -5.34 -4.72
CA GLY A 30 -5.31 -6.44 -4.57
C GLY A 30 -5.35 -7.00 -3.17
N GLN A 31 -4.42 -7.88 -2.89
CA GLN A 31 -4.31 -8.57 -1.62
C GLN A 31 -2.90 -8.36 -1.07
N ILE A 32 -2.79 -8.14 0.23
CA ILE A 32 -1.49 -7.98 0.87
C ILE A 32 -0.76 -9.32 0.86
N ALA A 33 0.38 -9.36 0.17
CA ALA A 33 1.22 -10.55 0.09
C ALA A 33 2.24 -10.60 1.23
N ASP A 34 2.77 -9.43 1.64
CA ASP A 34 3.73 -9.35 2.73
C ASP A 34 3.73 -7.93 3.29
N ILE A 35 4.25 -7.79 4.51
CA ILE A 35 4.40 -6.50 5.19
C ILE A 35 5.84 -6.42 5.69
N LEU A 36 6.55 -5.38 5.25
CA LEU A 36 7.95 -5.15 5.60
C LEU A 36 8.09 -3.87 6.42
N GLU A 37 9.17 -3.75 7.16
CA GLU A 37 9.50 -2.53 7.89
C GLU A 37 10.81 -1.94 7.40
N ASP A 38 10.90 -0.61 7.36
CA ASP A 38 12.14 0.11 7.11
C ASP A 38 12.33 1.22 8.15
N GLU A 39 13.28 2.13 7.93
CA GLU A 39 13.61 3.17 8.89
C GLU A 39 12.86 4.49 8.66
N ALA A 40 11.94 4.57 7.71
CA ALA A 40 11.25 5.82 7.41
C ALA A 40 10.47 6.34 8.61
N GLY A 41 9.89 5.46 9.42
CA GLY A 41 9.16 5.86 10.62
C GLY A 41 10.01 6.57 11.65
N SER A 42 11.30 6.23 11.77
CA SER A 42 12.19 6.90 12.71
C SER A 42 12.58 8.31 12.24
N LEU A 43 12.48 8.59 10.95
CA LEU A 43 12.75 9.91 10.39
C LEU A 43 11.55 10.87 10.52
N THR A 44 10.34 10.34 10.40
CA THR A 44 9.11 11.14 10.46
C THR A 44 8.44 11.13 11.82
N GLY A 45 8.78 10.19 12.68
CA GLY A 45 8.12 9.98 13.97
C GLY A 45 6.80 9.24 13.89
N ASP A 46 6.41 8.76 12.71
CA ASP A 46 5.17 8.00 12.51
C ASP A 46 5.52 6.53 12.21
N GLU A 47 5.14 5.64 13.12
CA GLU A 47 5.43 4.21 12.97
C GLU A 47 4.85 3.59 11.69
N LEU A 48 3.73 4.12 11.20
CA LEU A 48 3.11 3.61 9.97
C LEU A 48 3.96 3.91 8.73
N ASP A 49 4.78 4.96 8.77
CA ASP A 49 5.68 5.29 7.66
C ASP A 49 6.80 4.27 7.50
N SER A 50 7.08 3.47 8.52
CA SER A 50 8.09 2.41 8.42
C SER A 50 7.56 1.14 7.75
N LEU A 51 6.26 1.06 7.47
CA LEU A 51 5.65 -0.13 6.88
C LEU A 51 5.59 -0.03 5.37
N ILE A 52 6.01 -1.10 4.72
CA ILE A 52 5.88 -1.28 3.27
C ILE A 52 4.98 -2.48 3.04
N TYR A 53 3.92 -2.29 2.29
CA TYR A 53 2.99 -3.36 1.96
C TYR A 53 3.28 -3.86 0.55
N GLN A 54 3.58 -5.14 0.43
CA GLN A 54 3.70 -5.80 -0.87
C GLN A 54 2.31 -6.29 -1.26
N ILE A 55 1.78 -5.75 -2.35
CA ILE A 55 0.42 -6.00 -2.81
C ILE A 55 0.45 -6.79 -4.10
N GLN A 56 -0.27 -7.89 -4.14
CA GLN A 56 -0.55 -8.62 -5.38
C GLN A 56 -1.87 -8.11 -5.93
N LEU A 57 -1.81 -7.38 -7.03
CA LEU A 57 -3.00 -6.80 -7.66
C LEU A 57 -3.82 -7.88 -8.37
N ASP A 58 -5.12 -7.63 -8.53
CA ASP A 58 -6.02 -8.55 -9.21
C ASP A 58 -5.64 -8.79 -10.67
N ASN A 59 -4.92 -7.84 -11.28
CA ASN A 59 -4.43 -7.97 -12.66
C ASN A 59 -3.15 -8.82 -12.77
N GLY A 60 -2.60 -9.29 -11.65
CA GLY A 60 -1.41 -10.12 -11.61
C GLY A 60 -0.11 -9.37 -11.33
N ASP A 61 -0.14 -8.05 -11.28
CA ASP A 61 1.05 -7.26 -10.95
C ASP A 61 1.31 -7.26 -9.45
N ASN A 62 2.58 -7.09 -9.07
CA ASN A 62 2.99 -6.92 -7.68
C ASN A 62 3.59 -5.54 -7.52
N ILE A 63 3.17 -4.82 -6.47
CA ILE A 63 3.70 -3.49 -6.16
C ILE A 63 4.00 -3.37 -4.68
N ASP A 64 4.91 -2.46 -4.35
CA ASP A 64 5.23 -2.09 -2.98
C ASP A 64 4.70 -0.69 -2.72
N VAL A 65 3.92 -0.53 -1.67
CA VAL A 65 3.32 0.76 -1.33
C VAL A 65 3.41 1.01 0.17
N ARG A 66 3.36 2.28 0.53
CA ARG A 66 3.27 2.69 1.92
C ARG A 66 1.81 2.64 2.39
N HIS A 67 1.62 2.56 3.70
CA HIS A 67 0.30 2.55 4.33
C HIS A 67 -0.64 3.64 3.82
N ARG A 68 -0.13 4.84 3.54
CA ARG A 68 -0.96 5.97 3.09
C ARG A 68 -1.53 5.79 1.67
N ALA A 69 -1.00 4.84 0.90
CA ALA A 69 -1.45 4.58 -0.47
C ALA A 69 -2.45 3.43 -0.56
N ILE A 70 -2.89 2.89 0.57
CA ILE A 70 -3.90 1.82 0.58
C ILE A 70 -5.10 2.21 1.42
N ARG A 71 -6.25 1.68 1.04
CA ARG A 71 -7.54 1.90 1.71
C ARG A 71 -8.31 0.58 1.75
N PRO A 72 -9.33 0.46 2.61
CA PRO A 72 -10.23 -0.68 2.55
C PRO A 72 -10.84 -0.83 1.16
N PRO A 73 -11.14 -2.06 0.73
CA PRO A 73 -11.69 -2.26 -0.61
C PRO A 73 -13.09 -1.64 -0.72
N ILE A 74 -13.42 -1.23 -1.94
CA ILE A 74 -14.78 -0.81 -2.28
C ILE A 74 -15.56 -2.07 -2.64
N GLU A 75 -16.63 -2.31 -1.93
CA GLU A 75 -17.51 -3.45 -2.17
C GLU A 75 -18.92 -3.01 -2.56
#